data_08dd70e4507f731de7d15ed7a5da5ab3
#
_entry.id   08dd70e4507f731de7d15ed7a5da5ab3
#
_cell.length_a   1.000
_cell.length_b   1.000
_cell.length_c   1.000
_cell.angle_alpha   90.00
_cell.angle_beta   90.00
_cell.angle_gamma   90.00
#
_symmetry.space_group_name_H-M   'P 1'
#
loop_
_entity.id
_entity.type
_entity.pdbx_description
1 polymer ?
#
loop_
_entity_poly.entity_id
_entity_poly.type
_entity_poly.pdbx_seq_one_letter_code
_entity_poly.pdbx_strand_id
1 'polypeptide(L)'
;MKDGKCTLDEFVAQLSDENLAQIIRGEGMNCQKVTPGTTSGFGGLTPELMGFGIPACCTTDGPSGLRLDNGAKATSMPNGTLLACTFNRELVEKLHNQLAVEMYVYDIDAFLGPGIN
;
A
#
# COMPACT_ATOMS: atom_id res chain seq x y z
N MET A 1 -12.81 -16.92 6.88
CA MET A 1 -13.53 -15.61 6.86
C MET A 1 -14.49 -15.48 5.68
N LYS A 2 -14.04 -15.54 4.42
CA LYS A 2 -14.95 -15.44 3.24
C LYS A 2 -16.11 -16.44 3.25
N ASP A 3 -15.91 -17.63 3.80
CA ASP A 3 -16.91 -18.71 3.82
C ASP A 3 -17.75 -18.75 5.13
N GLY A 4 -17.66 -17.71 5.97
CA GLY A 4 -18.39 -17.62 7.25
C GLY A 4 -17.99 -18.64 8.31
N LYS A 5 -16.89 -19.36 8.11
CA LYS A 5 -16.41 -20.43 9.01
C LYS A 5 -15.61 -19.95 10.22
N CYS A 6 -15.20 -18.67 10.21
CA CYS A 6 -14.33 -18.08 11.21
C CYS A 6 -14.57 -16.58 11.29
N THR A 7 -14.70 -16.04 12.48
CA THR A 7 -14.74 -14.60 12.72
C THR A 7 -13.32 -14.01 12.63
N LEU A 8 -13.20 -12.68 12.59
CA LEU A 8 -11.90 -12.02 12.61
C LEU A 8 -11.15 -12.31 13.93
N ASP A 9 -11.85 -12.26 15.06
CA ASP A 9 -11.27 -12.51 16.38
C ASP A 9 -10.74 -13.95 16.50
N GLU A 10 -11.51 -14.93 16.03
CA GLU A 10 -11.09 -16.34 15.99
C GLU A 10 -9.91 -16.55 15.03
N PHE A 11 -9.81 -15.79 13.96
CA PHE A 11 -8.66 -15.83 13.06
C PHE A 11 -7.41 -15.22 13.72
N VAL A 12 -7.53 -14.03 14.29
CA VAL A 12 -6.43 -13.34 14.98
C VAL A 12 -5.91 -14.17 16.17
N ALA A 13 -6.80 -14.84 16.91
CA ALA A 13 -6.41 -15.71 18.02
C ALA A 13 -5.55 -16.92 17.62
N GLN A 14 -5.45 -17.25 16.34
CA GLN A 14 -4.56 -18.31 15.84
C GLN A 14 -3.14 -17.83 15.57
N LEU A 15 -2.92 -16.52 15.50
CA LEU A 15 -1.62 -15.93 15.24
C LEU A 15 -0.82 -15.82 16.55
N SER A 16 0.46 -16.14 16.50
CA SER A 16 1.37 -15.91 17.61
C SER A 16 1.64 -14.41 17.79
N ASP A 17 2.13 -14.03 18.99
CA ASP A 17 2.56 -12.65 19.24
C ASP A 17 3.64 -12.19 18.26
N GLU A 18 4.53 -13.11 17.86
CA GLU A 18 5.55 -12.83 16.85
C GLU A 18 4.92 -12.55 15.47
N ASN A 19 3.93 -13.33 15.05
CA ASN A 19 3.18 -13.09 13.82
C ASN A 19 2.46 -11.74 13.84
N LEU A 20 1.81 -11.41 14.94
CA LEU A 20 1.16 -10.11 15.11
C LEU A 20 2.16 -8.95 15.04
N ALA A 21 3.30 -9.10 15.73
CA ALA A 21 4.37 -8.09 15.69
C ALA A 21 4.95 -7.92 14.29
N GLN A 22 5.11 -9.00 13.52
CA GLN A 22 5.57 -8.97 12.13
C GLN A 22 4.59 -8.21 11.22
N ILE A 23 3.29 -8.45 11.36
CA ILE A 23 2.25 -7.76 10.59
C ILE A 23 2.29 -6.24 10.85
N ILE A 24 2.40 -5.84 12.13
CA ILE A 24 2.41 -4.44 12.55
C ILE A 24 3.69 -3.73 12.11
N ARG A 25 4.83 -4.40 12.25
CA ARG A 25 6.14 -3.84 11.90
C ARG A 25 6.31 -3.69 10.39
N GLY A 26 5.90 -4.70 9.61
CA GLY A 26 6.20 -4.78 8.18
C GLY A 26 7.71 -4.82 7.88
N GLU A 27 8.05 -4.51 6.64
CA GLU A 27 9.43 -4.36 6.16
C GLU A 27 9.57 -3.05 5.35
N GLY A 28 10.75 -2.43 5.42
CA GLY A 28 11.04 -1.18 4.74
C GLY A 28 11.37 -1.33 3.25
N MET A 29 12.09 -0.35 2.70
CA MET A 29 12.35 -0.16 1.27
C MET A 29 13.03 -1.34 0.55
N ASN A 30 13.67 -2.25 1.26
CA ASN A 30 14.33 -3.42 0.68
C ASN A 30 13.47 -4.70 0.75
N CYS A 31 12.19 -4.59 1.01
CA CYS A 31 11.30 -5.73 1.05
C CYS A 31 11.26 -6.43 -0.32
N GLN A 32 11.69 -7.70 -0.35
CA GLN A 32 11.76 -8.49 -1.58
C GLN A 32 10.42 -9.16 -1.95
N LYS A 33 9.39 -8.97 -1.14
CA LYS A 33 8.06 -9.57 -1.32
C LYS A 33 7.07 -8.66 -2.03
N VAL A 34 7.45 -7.42 -2.27
CA VAL A 34 6.64 -6.39 -2.92
C VAL A 34 7.41 -5.77 -4.08
N THR A 35 6.77 -4.90 -4.84
CA THR A 35 7.38 -4.23 -5.99
C THR A 35 8.67 -3.51 -5.60
N PRO A 36 9.80 -3.79 -6.28
CA PRO A 36 11.07 -3.16 -5.98
C PRO A 36 11.02 -1.64 -6.12
N GLY A 37 11.71 -0.94 -5.21
CA GLY A 37 11.80 0.52 -5.24
C GLY A 37 10.62 1.24 -4.58
N THR A 38 9.70 0.49 -3.99
CA THR A 38 8.60 1.02 -3.18
C THR A 38 9.02 1.23 -1.71
N THR A 39 8.18 1.92 -0.93
CA THR A 39 8.56 2.35 0.43
C THR A 39 8.63 1.21 1.43
N SER A 40 7.66 0.31 1.38
CA SER A 40 7.58 -0.79 2.36
C SER A 40 6.61 -1.89 1.92
N GLY A 41 6.69 -3.01 2.62
CA GLY A 41 5.69 -4.06 2.58
C GLY A 41 5.17 -4.38 3.97
N PHE A 42 3.93 -4.86 4.06
CA PHE A 42 3.34 -5.34 5.30
C PHE A 42 2.41 -6.53 5.06
N GLY A 43 1.90 -7.13 6.13
CA GLY A 43 1.01 -8.31 6.04
C GLY A 43 1.78 -9.61 5.88
N GLY A 44 1.49 -10.38 4.84
CA GLY A 44 2.02 -11.71 4.58
C GLY A 44 3.45 -11.76 4.08
N LEU A 45 4.39 -11.19 4.83
CA LEU A 45 5.81 -11.11 4.44
C LEU A 45 6.63 -12.35 4.82
N THR A 46 6.11 -13.21 5.66
CA THR A 46 6.76 -14.49 6.04
C THR A 46 6.02 -15.70 5.44
N PRO A 47 6.71 -16.83 5.21
CA PRO A 47 6.05 -18.05 4.75
C PRO A 47 4.91 -18.50 5.65
N GLU A 48 5.03 -18.30 6.96
CA GLU A 48 4.01 -18.64 7.94
C GLU A 48 2.76 -17.77 7.76
N LEU A 49 2.92 -16.46 7.71
CA LEU A 49 1.81 -15.52 7.48
C LEU A 49 1.12 -15.75 6.13
N MET A 50 1.90 -16.05 5.09
CA MET A 50 1.36 -16.45 3.78
C MET A 50 0.55 -17.76 3.90
N GLY A 51 0.99 -18.70 4.74
CA GLY A 51 0.28 -19.96 5.02
C GLY A 51 -1.10 -19.73 5.66
N PHE A 52 -1.27 -18.68 6.43
CA PHE A 52 -2.57 -18.22 6.94
C PHE A 52 -3.44 -17.51 5.87
N GLY A 53 -2.94 -17.34 4.65
CA GLY A 53 -3.64 -16.64 3.56
C GLY A 53 -3.63 -15.12 3.71
N ILE A 54 -2.71 -14.57 4.50
CA ILE A 54 -2.51 -13.12 4.62
C ILE A 54 -1.69 -12.66 3.42
N PRO A 55 -2.19 -11.74 2.58
CA PRO A 55 -1.44 -11.24 1.44
C PRO A 55 -0.29 -10.32 1.88
N ALA A 56 0.79 -10.31 1.10
CA ALA A 56 1.76 -9.23 1.16
C ALA A 56 1.14 -7.98 0.53
N CYS A 57 1.23 -6.85 1.20
CA CYS A 57 0.72 -5.57 0.72
C CYS A 57 1.89 -4.61 0.49
N CYS A 58 1.90 -3.98 -0.66
CA CYS A 58 2.92 -3.02 -1.09
C CYS A 58 2.49 -1.59 -0.78
N THR A 59 3.38 -0.78 -0.22
CA THR A 59 3.12 0.65 -0.02
C THR A 59 4.13 1.50 -0.78
N THR A 60 3.71 2.64 -1.30
CA THR A 60 4.61 3.60 -1.92
C THR A 60 4.37 5.02 -1.43
N ASP A 61 5.47 5.77 -1.33
CA ASP A 61 5.40 7.21 -1.14
C ASP A 61 4.87 7.91 -2.39
N GLY A 62 4.39 9.11 -2.19
CA GLY A 62 4.18 9.98 -3.30
C GLY A 62 3.03 10.95 -3.22
N PRO A 63 3.08 11.98 -2.33
CA PRO A 63 2.09 13.07 -2.36
C PRO A 63 1.98 13.76 -3.72
N SER A 64 3.00 13.59 -4.57
CA SER A 64 3.07 14.17 -5.92
C SER A 64 3.23 13.12 -7.03
N GLY A 65 2.60 11.97 -6.85
CA GLY A 65 2.72 10.80 -7.74
C GLY A 65 3.53 9.67 -7.09
N LEU A 66 3.54 8.50 -7.71
CA LEU A 66 4.23 7.33 -7.17
C LEU A 66 5.75 7.53 -7.17
N ARG A 67 6.38 7.19 -6.05
CA ARG A 67 7.84 7.15 -5.95
C ARG A 67 8.33 5.72 -6.12
N LEU A 68 9.16 5.51 -7.14
CA LEU A 68 9.76 4.22 -7.46
C LEU A 68 11.28 4.37 -7.57
N ASP A 69 12.01 3.91 -6.56
CA ASP A 69 13.47 4.06 -6.48
C ASP A 69 14.25 2.99 -7.27
N ASN A 70 13.56 2.18 -8.08
CA ASN A 70 14.14 1.15 -8.97
C ASN A 70 14.47 1.66 -10.38
N GLY A 71 14.27 2.96 -10.65
CA GLY A 71 14.44 3.55 -11.96
C GLY A 71 13.21 3.48 -12.88
N ALA A 72 12.14 2.85 -12.46
CA ALA A 72 10.86 2.92 -13.18
C ALA A 72 10.32 4.36 -13.16
N LYS A 73 9.55 4.69 -14.20
CA LYS A 73 8.97 6.02 -14.36
C LYS A 73 7.50 6.00 -13.98
N ALA A 74 7.11 6.90 -13.11
CA ALA A 74 5.72 7.18 -12.79
C ALA A 74 5.36 8.62 -13.13
N THR A 75 4.07 8.92 -13.21
CA THR A 75 3.58 10.25 -13.52
C THR A 75 3.81 11.19 -12.33
N SER A 76 4.51 12.29 -12.57
CA SER A 76 4.60 13.38 -11.60
C SER A 76 3.29 14.14 -11.56
N MET A 77 2.73 14.27 -10.36
CA MET A 77 1.46 14.96 -10.11
C MET A 77 1.69 16.23 -9.28
N PRO A 78 0.79 17.22 -9.40
CA PRO A 78 0.77 18.33 -8.47
C PRO A 78 0.60 17.84 -7.03
N ASN A 79 1.23 18.50 -6.07
CA ASN A 79 1.05 18.16 -4.65
C ASN A 79 -0.38 18.45 -4.16
N GLY A 80 -0.77 17.87 -3.03
CA GLY A 80 -2.11 17.97 -2.47
C GLY A 80 -2.56 19.42 -2.23
N THR A 81 -1.67 20.30 -1.79
CA THR A 81 -1.96 21.72 -1.56
C THR A 81 -2.34 22.43 -2.87
N LEU A 82 -1.58 22.17 -3.95
CA LEU A 82 -1.89 22.76 -5.26
C LEU A 82 -3.21 22.23 -5.81
N LEU A 83 -3.47 20.93 -5.66
CA LEU A 83 -4.74 20.34 -6.06
C LEU A 83 -5.92 20.94 -5.27
N ALA A 84 -5.76 21.13 -3.96
CA ALA A 84 -6.77 21.76 -3.12
C ALA A 84 -7.07 23.22 -3.54
N CYS A 85 -6.04 23.98 -3.97
CA CYS A 85 -6.19 25.35 -4.46
C CYS A 85 -7.05 25.47 -5.72
N THR A 86 -7.28 24.38 -6.44
CA THR A 86 -8.18 24.39 -7.61
C THR A 86 -9.66 24.52 -7.21
N PHE A 87 -10.03 24.16 -5.98
CA PHE A 87 -11.41 24.02 -5.50
C PHE A 87 -12.29 23.16 -6.43
N ASN A 88 -11.68 22.29 -7.22
CA ASN A 88 -12.34 21.46 -8.23
C ASN A 88 -12.25 19.98 -7.87
N ARG A 89 -13.27 19.47 -7.21
CA ARG A 89 -13.34 18.06 -6.78
C ARG A 89 -13.27 17.08 -7.95
N GLU A 90 -13.94 17.40 -9.04
CA GLU A 90 -13.98 16.52 -10.23
C GLU A 90 -12.59 16.37 -10.86
N LEU A 91 -11.81 17.46 -10.93
CA LEU A 91 -10.43 17.42 -11.41
C LEU A 91 -9.57 16.54 -10.50
N VAL A 92 -9.67 16.73 -9.18
CA VAL A 92 -8.91 15.95 -8.19
C VAL A 92 -9.25 14.47 -8.30
N GLU A 93 -10.52 14.12 -8.41
CA GLU A 93 -10.98 12.74 -8.58
C GLU A 93 -10.41 12.11 -9.86
N LYS A 94 -10.48 12.81 -10.99
CA LYS A 94 -9.91 12.34 -12.26
C LYS A 94 -8.42 12.06 -12.17
N LEU A 95 -7.65 12.94 -11.53
CA LEU A 95 -6.21 12.76 -11.34
C LEU A 95 -5.90 11.56 -10.45
N HIS A 96 -6.62 11.39 -9.34
CA HIS A 96 -6.41 10.25 -8.46
C HIS A 96 -6.87 8.92 -9.09
N ASN A 97 -7.86 8.94 -9.97
CA ASN A 97 -8.23 7.76 -10.76
C ASN A 97 -7.09 7.33 -11.70
N GLN A 98 -6.36 8.27 -12.32
CA GLN A 98 -5.16 7.93 -13.11
C GLN A 98 -4.05 7.37 -12.23
N LEU A 99 -3.83 7.96 -11.04
CA LEU A 99 -2.88 7.44 -10.07
C LEU A 99 -3.22 6.00 -9.65
N ALA A 100 -4.50 5.72 -9.41
CA ALA A 100 -4.97 4.37 -9.05
C ALA A 100 -4.68 3.35 -10.17
N VAL A 101 -4.78 3.74 -11.44
CA VAL A 101 -4.40 2.89 -12.57
C VAL A 101 -2.89 2.61 -12.56
N GLU A 102 -2.06 3.61 -12.29
CA GLU A 102 -0.61 3.40 -12.13
C GLU A 102 -0.29 2.47 -10.96
N MET A 103 -0.94 2.65 -9.81
CA MET A 103 -0.79 1.75 -8.66
C MET A 103 -1.09 0.30 -9.05
N TYR A 104 -2.18 0.08 -9.77
CA TYR A 104 -2.55 -1.25 -10.25
C TYR A 104 -1.49 -1.85 -11.19
N VAL A 105 -0.94 -1.04 -12.11
CA VAL A 105 0.11 -1.48 -13.06
C VAL A 105 1.40 -1.87 -12.33
N TYR A 106 1.73 -1.19 -11.25
CA TYR A 106 2.93 -1.44 -10.45
C TYR A 106 2.72 -2.37 -9.26
N ASP A 107 1.53 -2.99 -9.14
CA ASP A 107 1.19 -3.89 -8.03
C ASP A 107 1.40 -3.24 -6.66
N ILE A 108 0.84 -2.04 -6.50
CA ILE A 108 0.91 -1.23 -5.29
C ILE A 108 -0.47 -1.18 -4.64
N ASP A 109 -0.56 -1.60 -3.38
CA ASP A 109 -1.83 -1.73 -2.65
C ASP A 109 -2.20 -0.46 -1.89
N ALA A 110 -1.21 0.28 -1.40
CA ALA A 110 -1.44 1.45 -0.57
C ALA A 110 -0.54 2.63 -0.96
N PHE A 111 -1.17 3.78 -1.11
CA PHE A 111 -0.53 5.04 -1.43
C PHE A 111 -0.37 5.91 -0.19
N LEU A 112 0.86 6.35 0.10
CA LEU A 112 1.15 7.24 1.21
C LEU A 112 0.99 8.70 0.77
N GLY A 113 -0.24 9.09 0.64
CA GLY A 113 -0.68 10.40 0.18
C GLY A 113 -2.15 10.64 0.57
N PRO A 114 -2.70 11.83 0.22
CA PRO A 114 -2.14 12.93 -0.60
C PRO A 114 -1.19 13.89 0.12
N GLY A 115 -0.90 13.73 1.40
CA GLY A 115 -0.07 14.67 2.17
C GLY A 115 -0.75 16.03 2.32
N ILE A 116 -1.61 16.12 3.32
CA ILE A 116 -2.34 17.33 3.68
C ILE A 116 -1.86 17.80 5.05
N ASN A 117 -1.31 18.99 5.11
CA ASN A 117 -0.86 19.65 6.33
C ASN A 117 -0.95 21.17 6.21
#